data_06100f02b8f5d8713becf95fc26a6d6b
#
_entry.id   06100f02b8f5d8713becf95fc26a6d6b
#
_cell.length_a   1.000
_cell.length_b   1.000
_cell.length_c   1.000
_cell.angle_alpha   90.00
_cell.angle_beta   90.00
_cell.angle_gamma   90.00
#
_symmetry.space_group_name_H-M   'P 1'
#
loop_
_entity.id
_entity.type
_entity.pdbx_description
1 polymer ?
#
loop_
_entity_poly.entity_id
_entity_poly.type
_entity_poly.pdbx_seq_one_letter_code
_entity_poly.pdbx_strand_id
1 'polypeptide(L)'
;MASTYTTRLRFEKQGDGENPNSWGDILNQNVIDLIDEAVAGYVVVSVSSTGVTLSENNGLVDQSRNASLEFAGTLTANVTITIPSHEKTYFLRNVATGSFDVYMKTASGSSYTVPRQNTFVACDGTNIHQIDFPVSISAFTVNQLTVVSAVSGVDAKFATGTFSTNITTPRVSAAT
;
A
#
# COMPACT_ATOMS: atom_id res chain seq x y z
N MET A 1 -16.59 -24.98 -25.41
CA MET A 1 -16.03 -23.62 -25.64
C MET A 1 -14.83 -23.47 -24.70
N ALA A 2 -13.70 -22.91 -25.14
CA ALA A 2 -12.50 -22.83 -24.30
C ALA A 2 -12.71 -21.89 -23.08
N SER A 3 -12.09 -22.20 -21.96
CA SER A 3 -12.07 -21.34 -20.77
C SER A 3 -11.51 -19.94 -21.08
N THR A 4 -12.04 -18.96 -20.42
CA THR A 4 -11.56 -17.58 -20.45
C THR A 4 -11.25 -17.11 -19.03
N TYR A 5 -10.76 -15.87 -18.86
CA TYR A 5 -10.36 -15.37 -17.55
C TYR A 5 -11.00 -14.01 -17.25
N THR A 6 -11.22 -13.72 -15.97
CA THR A 6 -11.66 -12.38 -15.57
C THR A 6 -10.55 -11.36 -15.86
N THR A 7 -10.94 -10.11 -16.16
CA THR A 7 -10.00 -9.08 -16.61
C THR A 7 -9.01 -8.67 -15.52
N ARG A 8 -9.46 -8.53 -14.25
CA ARG A 8 -8.65 -7.97 -13.16
C ARG A 8 -7.90 -9.02 -12.36
N LEU A 9 -8.61 -10.05 -11.90
CA LEU A 9 -8.05 -11.04 -10.97
C LEU A 9 -7.74 -12.37 -11.64
N ARG A 10 -7.93 -12.48 -12.95
CA ARG A 10 -7.56 -13.63 -13.78
C ARG A 10 -8.15 -14.97 -13.31
N PHE A 11 -9.31 -14.92 -12.63
CA PHE A 11 -10.08 -16.12 -12.28
C PHE A 11 -10.57 -16.82 -13.52
N GLU A 12 -10.56 -18.16 -13.53
CA GLU A 12 -11.05 -18.93 -14.64
C GLU A 12 -12.57 -18.84 -14.79
N LYS A 13 -13.03 -18.58 -15.99
CA LYS A 13 -14.42 -18.74 -16.43
C LYS A 13 -14.48 -19.94 -17.34
N GLN A 14 -14.95 -21.07 -16.82
CA GLN A 14 -15.03 -22.31 -17.57
C GLN A 14 -15.94 -22.18 -18.77
N GLY A 15 -15.52 -22.74 -19.88
CA GLY A 15 -16.33 -22.87 -21.08
C GLY A 15 -17.45 -23.90 -20.89
N ASP A 16 -18.57 -23.67 -21.56
CA ASP A 16 -19.68 -24.60 -21.52
C ASP A 16 -19.29 -25.96 -22.12
N GLY A 17 -19.56 -27.05 -21.39
CA GLY A 17 -19.20 -28.40 -21.75
C GLY A 17 -17.71 -28.76 -21.61
N GLU A 18 -16.90 -27.86 -21.06
CA GLU A 18 -15.48 -28.09 -20.76
C GLU A 18 -15.32 -28.83 -19.41
N ASN A 19 -14.26 -29.65 -19.30
CA ASN A 19 -13.85 -30.31 -18.05
C ASN A 19 -14.96 -31.15 -17.35
N PRO A 20 -15.64 -32.08 -18.05
CA PRO A 20 -16.85 -32.73 -17.56
C PRO A 20 -16.67 -33.57 -16.27
N ASN A 21 -15.46 -33.96 -15.89
CA ASN A 21 -15.18 -34.73 -14.67
C ASN A 21 -14.28 -33.99 -13.67
N SER A 22 -13.78 -32.83 -14.00
CA SER A 22 -12.88 -32.00 -13.17
C SER A 22 -13.41 -30.58 -12.90
N TRP A 23 -14.65 -30.33 -13.26
CA TRP A 23 -15.31 -29.02 -13.08
C TRP A 23 -15.21 -28.50 -11.65
N GLY A 24 -15.49 -29.39 -10.67
CA GLY A 24 -15.44 -29.02 -9.25
C GLY A 24 -14.04 -28.68 -8.77
N ASP A 25 -13.02 -29.42 -9.22
CA ASP A 25 -11.63 -29.15 -8.86
C ASP A 25 -11.16 -27.83 -9.44
N ILE A 26 -11.49 -27.54 -10.69
CA ILE A 26 -11.16 -26.29 -11.35
C ILE A 26 -11.88 -25.11 -10.67
N LEU A 27 -13.16 -25.25 -10.33
CA LEU A 27 -13.88 -24.23 -9.59
C LEU A 27 -13.21 -23.94 -8.25
N ASN A 28 -12.83 -24.98 -7.51
CA ASN A 28 -12.21 -24.81 -6.20
C ASN A 28 -10.83 -24.15 -6.33
N GLN A 29 -9.94 -24.68 -7.17
CA GLN A 29 -8.54 -24.23 -7.25
C GLN A 29 -8.37 -22.91 -8.03
N ASN A 30 -9.07 -22.75 -9.17
CA ASN A 30 -8.82 -21.65 -10.10
C ASN A 30 -9.79 -20.48 -9.91
N VAL A 31 -10.74 -20.61 -8.98
CA VAL A 31 -11.68 -19.53 -8.63
C VAL A 31 -11.75 -19.33 -7.12
N ILE A 32 -12.17 -20.32 -6.34
CA ILE A 32 -12.44 -20.14 -4.91
C ILE A 32 -11.16 -19.86 -4.13
N ASP A 33 -10.12 -20.68 -4.29
CA ASP A 33 -8.83 -20.49 -3.63
C ASP A 33 -8.19 -19.15 -4.04
N LEU A 34 -8.37 -18.74 -5.29
CA LEU A 34 -7.85 -17.45 -5.77
C LEU A 34 -8.68 -16.26 -5.26
N ILE A 35 -9.96 -16.43 -4.95
CA ILE A 35 -10.77 -15.41 -4.27
C ILE A 35 -10.26 -15.24 -2.83
N ASP A 36 -10.00 -16.34 -2.13
CA ASP A 36 -9.43 -16.31 -0.79
C ASP A 36 -8.09 -15.56 -0.77
N GLU A 37 -7.19 -15.89 -1.70
CA GLU A 37 -5.92 -15.17 -1.88
C GLU A 37 -6.13 -13.67 -2.15
N ALA A 38 -7.10 -13.32 -2.98
CA ALA A 38 -7.37 -11.93 -3.34
C ALA A 38 -7.96 -11.10 -2.18
N VAL A 39 -8.64 -11.74 -1.23
CA VAL A 39 -9.32 -11.09 -0.10
C VAL A 39 -8.44 -11.10 1.16
N ALA A 40 -7.78 -12.22 1.44
CA ALA A 40 -7.03 -12.44 2.68
C ALA A 40 -5.54 -12.70 2.46
N GLY A 41 -5.10 -12.86 1.22
CA GLY A 41 -3.72 -13.22 0.90
C GLY A 41 -2.70 -12.17 1.33
N TYR A 42 -1.56 -12.65 1.82
CA TYR A 42 -0.42 -11.86 2.24
C TYR A 42 0.85 -12.44 1.62
N VAL A 43 1.58 -11.65 0.87
CA VAL A 43 2.83 -12.08 0.25
C VAL A 43 4.00 -11.16 0.59
N VAL A 44 5.15 -11.77 0.86
CA VAL A 44 6.42 -11.05 1.06
C VAL A 44 7.16 -10.98 -0.27
N VAL A 45 7.42 -9.77 -0.72
CA VAL A 45 8.22 -9.46 -1.91
C VAL A 45 9.63 -9.06 -1.46
N SER A 46 10.61 -9.88 -1.79
CA SER A 46 12.01 -9.59 -1.47
C SER A 46 12.55 -8.47 -2.35
N VAL A 47 13.13 -7.45 -1.73
CA VAL A 47 13.71 -6.28 -2.40
C VAL A 47 15.17 -6.09 -2.01
N SER A 48 16.01 -5.65 -2.96
CA SER A 48 17.44 -5.38 -2.71
C SER A 48 18.01 -4.24 -3.56
N SER A 49 18.29 -4.47 -4.85
CA SER A 49 18.92 -3.48 -5.75
C SER A 49 18.31 -3.43 -7.14
N THR A 50 17.49 -4.42 -7.49
CA THR A 50 16.88 -4.55 -8.82
C THR A 50 15.37 -4.45 -8.71
N GLY A 51 14.73 -3.91 -9.76
CA GLY A 51 13.28 -3.87 -9.85
C GLY A 51 12.66 -5.27 -9.84
N VAL A 52 11.45 -5.36 -9.30
CA VAL A 52 10.66 -6.59 -9.22
C VAL A 52 9.36 -6.38 -10.00
N THR A 53 9.05 -7.29 -10.92
CA THR A 53 7.73 -7.33 -11.57
C THR A 53 6.92 -8.43 -10.89
N LEU A 54 5.77 -8.06 -10.32
CA LEU A 54 4.88 -9.03 -9.69
C LEU A 54 4.23 -9.92 -10.75
N SER A 55 4.17 -11.22 -10.46
CA SER A 55 3.53 -12.18 -11.35
C SER A 55 2.03 -11.94 -11.45
N GLU A 56 1.46 -12.26 -12.61
CA GLU A 56 0.04 -12.29 -12.91
C GLU A 56 -0.25 -13.55 -13.73
N ASN A 57 -0.97 -14.49 -13.15
CA ASN A 57 -1.22 -15.79 -13.75
C ASN A 57 -2.71 -16.05 -13.99
N ASN A 58 -3.03 -16.64 -15.14
CA ASN A 58 -4.40 -17.06 -15.46
C ASN A 58 -4.78 -18.32 -14.67
N GLY A 59 -5.78 -18.21 -13.79
CA GLY A 59 -6.30 -19.36 -13.03
C GLY A 59 -5.29 -20.03 -12.09
N LEU A 60 -4.18 -19.38 -11.76
CA LEU A 60 -3.14 -19.89 -10.87
C LEU A 60 -2.75 -18.81 -9.85
N VAL A 61 -2.17 -19.24 -8.74
CA VAL A 61 -1.64 -18.33 -7.70
C VAL A 61 -0.59 -17.38 -8.28
N ASP A 62 -0.59 -16.14 -7.78
CA ASP A 62 0.40 -15.13 -8.17
C ASP A 62 0.60 -14.09 -7.07
N GLN A 63 1.68 -13.30 -7.20
CA GLN A 63 2.01 -12.28 -6.21
C GLN A 63 1.04 -11.10 -6.25
N SER A 64 0.64 -10.66 -7.44
CA SER A 64 -0.15 -9.44 -7.62
C SER A 64 -1.59 -9.58 -7.13
N ARG A 65 -2.11 -10.82 -7.00
CA ARG A 65 -3.47 -11.09 -6.54
C ARG A 65 -3.64 -10.83 -5.06
N ASN A 66 -2.61 -11.05 -4.26
CA ASN A 66 -2.68 -10.92 -2.81
C ASN A 66 -3.22 -9.55 -2.37
N ALA A 67 -4.04 -9.53 -1.31
CA ALA A 67 -4.60 -8.31 -0.74
C ALA A 67 -3.51 -7.45 -0.07
N SER A 68 -2.50 -8.10 0.51
CA SER A 68 -1.42 -7.47 1.26
C SER A 68 -0.06 -7.80 0.65
N LEU A 69 0.75 -6.77 0.43
CA LEU A 69 2.12 -6.89 -0.06
C LEU A 69 3.08 -6.34 0.98
N GLU A 70 4.01 -7.17 1.45
CA GLU A 70 5.13 -6.73 2.29
C GLU A 70 6.40 -6.62 1.45
N PHE A 71 7.06 -5.47 1.48
CA PHE A 71 8.37 -5.28 0.88
C PHE A 71 9.44 -5.41 1.95
N ALA A 72 10.26 -6.47 1.86
CA ALA A 72 11.27 -6.81 2.86
C ALA A 72 12.63 -7.05 2.22
N GLY A 73 13.68 -6.61 2.92
CA GLY A 73 15.08 -6.80 2.50
C GLY A 73 15.94 -5.58 2.82
N THR A 74 17.21 -5.64 2.46
CA THR A 74 18.14 -4.52 2.60
C THR A 74 18.37 -3.89 1.24
N LEU A 75 17.95 -2.63 1.10
CA LEU A 75 18.11 -1.89 -0.14
C LEU A 75 19.53 -1.37 -0.29
N THR A 76 20.14 -1.65 -1.42
CA THR A 76 21.45 -1.10 -1.84
C THR A 76 21.31 -0.13 -3.02
N ALA A 77 20.10 0.00 -3.57
CA ALA A 77 19.69 1.00 -4.56
C ALA A 77 18.17 1.23 -4.44
N ASN A 78 17.67 2.27 -5.09
CA ASN A 78 16.22 2.45 -5.25
C ASN A 78 15.62 1.29 -6.05
N VAL A 79 14.49 0.74 -5.57
CA VAL A 79 13.84 -0.41 -6.19
C VAL A 79 12.46 -0.03 -6.69
N THR A 80 12.12 -0.46 -7.91
CA THR A 80 10.79 -0.28 -8.47
C THR A 80 10.06 -1.63 -8.51
N ILE A 81 8.88 -1.65 -7.91
CA ILE A 81 7.93 -2.76 -7.99
C ILE A 81 6.94 -2.45 -9.12
N THR A 82 6.95 -3.28 -10.15
CA THR A 82 6.00 -3.17 -11.25
C THR A 82 4.82 -4.11 -11.01
N ILE A 83 3.61 -3.56 -10.96
CA ILE A 83 2.37 -4.33 -10.81
C ILE A 83 1.60 -4.38 -12.14
N PRO A 84 0.69 -5.35 -12.33
CA PRO A 84 -0.21 -5.37 -13.46
C PRO A 84 -1.08 -4.11 -13.56
N SER A 85 -1.45 -3.73 -14.79
CA SER A 85 -2.25 -2.54 -15.08
C SER A 85 -3.75 -2.83 -14.90
N HIS A 86 -4.16 -3.19 -13.69
CA HIS A 86 -5.55 -3.47 -13.31
C HIS A 86 -6.01 -2.62 -12.14
N GLU A 87 -7.30 -2.30 -12.10
CA GLU A 87 -7.90 -1.64 -10.94
C GLU A 87 -7.91 -2.61 -9.76
N LYS A 88 -7.20 -2.25 -8.71
CA LYS A 88 -7.09 -3.05 -7.48
C LYS A 88 -6.63 -2.20 -6.31
N THR A 89 -7.13 -2.52 -5.14
CA THR A 89 -6.66 -1.96 -3.86
C THR A 89 -5.67 -2.90 -3.21
N TYR A 90 -4.60 -2.35 -2.61
CA TYR A 90 -3.59 -3.08 -1.87
C TYR A 90 -3.37 -2.47 -0.49
N PHE A 91 -3.16 -3.32 0.49
CA PHE A 91 -2.52 -2.95 1.73
C PHE A 91 -1.01 -3.17 1.58
N LEU A 92 -0.21 -2.13 1.75
CA LEU A 92 1.24 -2.17 1.61
C LEU A 92 1.91 -2.08 2.98
N ARG A 93 2.91 -2.92 3.21
CA ARG A 93 3.79 -2.89 4.36
C ARG A 93 5.24 -2.80 3.88
N ASN A 94 5.89 -1.66 4.09
CA ASN A 94 7.29 -1.48 3.70
C ASN A 94 8.20 -1.60 4.94
N VAL A 95 8.86 -2.74 5.10
CA VAL A 95 9.84 -3.03 6.15
C VAL A 95 11.26 -3.14 5.61
N ALA A 96 11.48 -2.76 4.35
CA ALA A 96 12.81 -2.74 3.78
C ALA A 96 13.73 -1.80 4.57
N THR A 97 14.98 -2.18 4.72
CA THR A 97 16.03 -1.41 5.41
C THR A 97 16.98 -0.76 4.41
N GLY A 98 17.92 0.06 4.88
CA GLY A 98 18.84 0.83 4.03
C GLY A 98 18.32 2.24 3.74
N SER A 99 19.13 3.07 3.05
CA SER A 99 18.86 4.49 2.81
C SER A 99 18.18 4.78 1.46
N PHE A 100 17.67 3.76 0.80
CA PHE A 100 17.04 3.86 -0.53
C PHE A 100 15.53 3.67 -0.44
N ASP A 101 14.81 4.02 -1.50
CA ASP A 101 13.36 3.98 -1.56
C ASP A 101 12.83 2.79 -2.36
N VAL A 102 11.61 2.38 -1.99
CA VAL A 102 10.78 1.47 -2.78
C VAL A 102 9.75 2.31 -3.54
N TYR A 103 9.73 2.15 -4.85
CA TYR A 103 8.72 2.72 -5.73
C TYR A 103 7.76 1.63 -6.21
N MET A 104 6.52 1.98 -6.43
CA MET A 104 5.51 1.10 -7.02
C MET A 104 4.87 1.80 -8.20
N LYS A 105 4.66 1.07 -9.31
CA LYS A 105 4.02 1.59 -10.52
C LYS A 105 3.42 0.47 -11.37
N THR A 106 2.53 0.81 -12.30
CA THR A 106 2.23 -0.04 -13.44
C THR A 106 3.26 0.12 -14.54
N ALA A 107 3.20 -0.67 -15.59
CA ALA A 107 4.16 -0.57 -16.72
C ALA A 107 4.18 0.84 -17.34
N SER A 108 3.04 1.52 -17.44
CA SER A 108 2.89 2.85 -18.07
C SER A 108 2.65 3.99 -17.08
N GLY A 109 2.39 3.68 -15.81
CA GLY A 109 2.03 4.68 -14.79
C GLY A 109 3.23 5.42 -14.20
N SER A 110 2.92 6.49 -13.47
CA SER A 110 3.89 7.24 -12.68
C SER A 110 4.31 6.45 -11.44
N SER A 111 5.55 6.67 -11.00
CA SER A 111 6.07 6.03 -9.79
C SER A 111 5.45 6.63 -8.53
N TYR A 112 4.92 5.77 -7.66
CA TYR A 112 4.47 6.08 -6.31
C TYR A 112 5.56 5.66 -5.32
N THR A 113 6.01 6.56 -4.46
CA THR A 113 6.96 6.24 -3.39
C THR A 113 6.23 5.54 -2.26
N VAL A 114 6.60 4.30 -1.98
CA VAL A 114 5.98 3.51 -0.90
C VAL A 114 6.60 3.93 0.43
N PRO A 115 5.83 4.57 1.34
CA PRO A 115 6.36 5.04 2.61
C PRO A 115 6.79 3.85 3.49
N ARG A 116 7.74 4.09 4.42
CA ARG A 116 8.19 3.09 5.41
C ARG A 116 7.21 2.97 6.56
N GLN A 117 5.96 2.75 6.23
CA GLN A 117 4.84 2.54 7.13
C GLN A 117 3.75 1.76 6.39
N ASN A 118 2.78 1.28 7.14
CA ASN A 118 1.61 0.65 6.53
C ASN A 118 0.78 1.70 5.79
N THR A 119 0.34 1.40 4.58
CA THR A 119 -0.49 2.30 3.78
C THR A 119 -1.47 1.52 2.90
N PHE A 120 -2.62 2.13 2.62
CA PHE A 120 -3.55 1.65 1.61
C PHE A 120 -3.35 2.43 0.32
N VAL A 121 -3.38 1.71 -0.79
CA VAL A 121 -3.32 2.31 -2.12
C VAL A 121 -4.37 1.70 -3.04
N ALA A 122 -4.82 2.47 -4.02
CA ALA A 122 -5.62 2.01 -5.13
C ALA A 122 -4.85 2.20 -6.44
N CYS A 123 -4.82 1.18 -7.26
CA CYS A 123 -4.42 1.29 -8.67
C CYS A 123 -5.69 1.50 -9.51
N ASP A 124 -5.70 2.51 -10.36
CA ASP A 124 -6.80 2.80 -11.29
C ASP A 124 -6.65 2.12 -12.66
N GLY A 125 -5.69 1.20 -12.76
CA GLY A 125 -5.28 0.55 -14.01
C GLY A 125 -4.09 1.24 -14.69
N THR A 126 -3.75 2.45 -14.27
CA THR A 126 -2.60 3.21 -14.80
C THR A 126 -1.70 3.71 -13.67
N ASN A 127 -2.25 4.44 -12.73
CA ASN A 127 -1.50 5.06 -11.64
C ASN A 127 -1.90 4.48 -10.28
N ILE A 128 -1.03 4.72 -9.30
CA ILE A 128 -1.24 4.32 -7.92
C ILE A 128 -1.55 5.56 -7.10
N HIS A 129 -2.62 5.50 -6.36
CA HIS A 129 -3.13 6.57 -5.50
C HIS A 129 -3.13 6.09 -4.06
N GLN A 130 -2.57 6.87 -3.16
CA GLN A 130 -2.73 6.62 -1.73
C GLN A 130 -4.18 6.85 -1.32
N ILE A 131 -4.71 5.97 -0.48
CA ILE A 131 -6.02 6.15 0.14
C ILE A 131 -5.78 6.75 1.52
N ASP A 132 -6.11 8.03 1.67
CA ASP A 132 -6.00 8.73 2.93
C ASP A 132 -7.28 8.58 3.74
N PHE A 133 -7.14 8.24 5.01
CA PHE A 133 -8.23 8.24 5.97
C PHE A 133 -8.14 9.54 6.77
N PRO A 134 -8.97 10.55 6.49
CA PRO A 134 -8.92 11.80 7.22
C PRO A 134 -9.29 11.54 8.69
N VAL A 135 -8.34 11.79 9.59
CA VAL A 135 -8.58 11.74 11.03
C VAL A 135 -9.00 13.12 11.47
N SER A 136 -10.28 13.31 11.78
CA SER A 136 -10.77 14.51 12.46
C SER A 136 -10.62 14.32 13.97
N ILE A 137 -9.64 14.98 14.58
CA ILE A 137 -9.47 14.99 16.02
C ILE A 137 -10.22 16.20 16.55
N SER A 138 -11.40 15.99 17.09
CA SER A 138 -12.22 17.06 17.70
C SER A 138 -11.71 17.51 19.08
N ALA A 139 -10.96 16.64 19.77
CA ALA A 139 -10.26 16.96 21.02
C ALA A 139 -8.99 16.12 21.12
N PHE A 140 -7.88 16.77 21.44
CA PHE A 140 -6.59 16.12 21.68
C PHE A 140 -6.07 16.55 23.05
N THR A 141 -6.05 15.64 24.00
CA THR A 141 -5.54 15.89 25.34
C THR A 141 -4.16 15.24 25.48
N VAL A 142 -3.14 16.03 25.73
CA VAL A 142 -1.78 15.56 25.99
C VAL A 142 -1.36 15.97 27.42
N ASN A 143 -0.79 15.04 28.15
CA ASN A 143 -0.17 15.35 29.43
C ASN A 143 1.17 16.09 29.26
N GLN A 144 1.82 15.86 28.14
CA GLN A 144 3.07 16.54 27.77
C GLN A 144 3.17 16.65 26.25
N LEU A 145 3.42 17.86 25.74
CA LEU A 145 3.73 18.09 24.32
C LEU A 145 5.21 18.46 24.20
N THR A 146 5.99 17.57 23.59
CA THR A 146 7.37 17.86 23.20
C THR A 146 7.38 18.22 21.71
N VAL A 147 7.67 19.47 21.39
CA VAL A 147 7.80 19.94 20.00
C VAL A 147 9.27 19.84 19.60
N VAL A 148 9.62 18.89 18.73
CA VAL A 148 10.98 18.66 18.25
C VAL A 148 11.34 19.59 17.07
N SER A 149 10.32 20.17 16.42
CA SER A 149 10.48 21.18 15.37
C SER A 149 9.36 22.23 15.49
N ALA A 150 9.52 23.36 14.83
CA ALA A 150 8.54 24.43 14.90
C ALA A 150 7.14 23.95 14.46
N VAL A 151 6.12 24.26 15.26
CA VAL A 151 4.72 24.15 14.84
C VAL A 151 4.45 25.30 13.89
N SER A 152 4.47 25.04 12.59
CA SER A 152 4.07 26.00 11.56
C SER A 152 2.63 25.70 11.14
N GLY A 153 1.69 26.52 11.55
CA GLY A 153 0.30 26.45 11.11
C GLY A 153 -0.31 27.82 11.14
N VAL A 154 -1.15 28.13 10.18
CA VAL A 154 -1.73 29.46 9.97
C VAL A 154 -2.68 29.89 11.09
N ASP A 155 -3.15 28.95 11.94
CA ASP A 155 -4.12 29.21 13.02
C ASP A 155 -3.87 28.39 14.28
N ALA A 156 -2.69 28.51 14.90
CA ALA A 156 -2.53 28.02 16.28
C ALA A 156 -3.25 28.99 17.22
N LYS A 157 -4.57 28.87 17.38
CA LYS A 157 -5.36 29.61 18.38
C LYS A 157 -5.25 28.90 19.73
N PHE A 158 -4.45 29.43 20.64
CA PHE A 158 -4.48 29.05 22.04
C PHE A 158 -5.63 29.82 22.72
N ALA A 159 -6.82 29.20 22.81
CA ALA A 159 -7.88 29.72 23.64
C ALA A 159 -7.48 29.52 25.11
N THR A 160 -7.15 30.63 25.81
CA THR A 160 -6.97 30.76 27.25
C THR A 160 -6.48 29.51 27.99
N GLY A 161 -5.19 29.31 28.04
CA GLY A 161 -4.53 28.33 28.90
C GLY A 161 -3.76 29.06 30.00
N THR A 162 -3.89 28.62 31.24
CA THR A 162 -3.00 29.06 32.34
C THR A 162 -1.64 28.39 32.07
N PHE A 163 -0.66 29.17 31.60
CA PHE A 163 0.71 28.68 31.52
C PHE A 163 1.31 28.71 32.93
N SER A 164 1.50 27.57 33.55
CA SER A 164 2.33 27.44 34.74
C SER A 164 3.78 27.69 34.32
N THR A 165 4.33 28.77 34.86
CA THR A 165 5.62 29.34 34.51
C THR A 165 6.79 28.46 34.93
N ASN A 166 7.27 27.62 34.04
CA ASN A 166 8.67 27.29 33.91
C ASN A 166 9.06 27.29 32.43
N ILE A 167 8.84 28.46 31.79
CA ILE A 167 9.43 28.73 30.49
C ILE A 167 10.85 29.21 30.75
N THR A 168 11.83 28.30 30.70
CA THR A 168 13.22 28.68 30.45
C THR A 168 13.31 29.11 28.98
N THR A 169 13.09 30.39 28.76
CA THR A 169 13.13 30.98 27.42
C THR A 169 14.56 31.10 26.91
N PRO A 170 14.78 30.70 25.64
CA PRO A 170 15.43 31.64 24.74
C PRO A 170 14.35 32.60 24.23
N ARG A 171 14.61 33.89 24.32
CA ARG A 171 13.71 34.98 23.90
C ARG A 171 13.19 34.75 22.50
N VAL A 172 11.87 34.81 22.32
CA VAL A 172 11.27 35.09 21.03
C VAL A 172 11.50 36.58 20.79
N SER A 173 12.46 36.93 19.96
CA SER A 173 12.56 38.29 19.40
C SER A 173 11.51 38.39 18.29
N ALA A 174 10.47 39.17 18.50
CA ALA A 174 9.63 39.63 17.41
C ALA A 174 10.50 40.46 16.46
N ALA A 175 10.64 40.02 15.21
CA ALA A 175 11.15 40.87 14.17
C ALA A 175 10.06 41.91 13.85
N THR A 176 10.39 43.19 14.03
CA THR A 176 9.66 44.32 13.47
C THR A 176 9.77 44.37 11.97
#